data_ad4483fdb79cddb37c2805e84897f19e
#
_entry.id   ad4483fdb79cddb37c2805e84897f19e
#
_cell.length_a   1.000
_cell.length_b   1.000
_cell.length_c   1.000
_cell.angle_alpha   90.00
_cell.angle_beta   90.00
_cell.angle_gamma   90.00
#
_symmetry.space_group_name_H-M   'P 1'
#
loop_
_entity.id
_entity.type
_entity.pdbx_description
1 polymer ?
#
loop_
_entity_poly.entity_id
_entity_poly.type
_entity_poly.pdbx_seq_one_letter_code
_entity_poly.pdbx_strand_id
1 'polypeptide(L)' 'MTQVTFTIEGMTCQHCVHAVRGRLEKTPGVQVEDVQIGSARIQHDPALATVDQIEEAIADEGYTAFVA' A
#
# COMPACT_ATOMS: atom_id res chain seq x y z
N MET A 1 -10.95 -11.39 -4.23
CA MET A 1 -9.91 -10.47 -3.76
C MET A 1 -9.84 -10.51 -2.24
N THR A 2 -8.66 -10.36 -1.69
CA THR A 2 -8.42 -10.44 -0.26
C THR A 2 -8.13 -9.03 0.28
N GLN A 3 -8.85 -8.65 1.34
CA GLN A 3 -8.61 -7.38 2.00
C GLN A 3 -7.43 -7.50 2.95
N VAL A 4 -6.56 -6.50 2.94
CA VAL A 4 -5.42 -6.43 3.85
C VAL A 4 -5.20 -4.98 4.27
N THR A 5 -4.78 -4.80 5.51
CA THR A 5 -4.43 -3.50 6.06
C THR A 5 -2.94 -3.49 6.36
N PHE A 6 -2.25 -2.46 5.89
CA PHE A 6 -0.82 -2.27 6.15
C PHE A 6 -0.63 -1.14 7.15
N THR A 7 0.34 -1.31 8.03
CA THR A 7 0.89 -0.22 8.82
C THR A 7 2.08 0.32 8.04
N ILE A 8 2.12 1.65 7.84
CA ILE A 8 3.17 2.28 7.04
C ILE A 8 3.91 3.28 7.90
N GLU A 9 5.22 3.09 7.99
CA GLU A 9 6.10 4.00 8.73
C GLU A 9 6.78 4.97 7.77
N GLY A 10 7.01 6.19 8.24
CA GLY A 10 7.67 7.22 7.45
C GLY A 10 6.73 8.22 6.80
N MET A 11 5.42 7.99 6.88
CA MET A 11 4.45 8.94 6.35
C MET A 11 4.21 10.07 7.35
N THR A 12 4.40 11.30 6.90
CA THR A 12 4.28 12.46 7.79
C THR A 12 3.32 13.53 7.27
N CYS A 13 2.81 13.40 6.03
CA CYS A 13 1.94 14.42 5.45
C CYS A 13 1.08 13.83 4.33
N GLN A 14 0.15 14.63 3.83
CA GLN A 14 -0.77 14.19 2.79
C GLN A 14 -0.08 13.88 1.47
N HIS A 15 1.06 14.51 1.19
CA HIS A 15 1.83 14.18 -0.01
C HIS A 15 2.31 12.73 0.03
N CYS A 16 2.69 12.25 1.20
CA CYS A 16 3.07 10.85 1.38
C CYS A 16 1.89 9.93 1.10
N VAL A 17 0.71 10.29 1.58
CA VAL A 17 -0.51 9.52 1.33
C VAL A 17 -0.76 9.43 -0.18
N HIS A 18 -0.68 10.55 -0.89
CA HIS A 18 -0.90 10.57 -2.33
C HIS A 18 0.13 9.73 -3.08
N ALA A 19 1.39 9.79 -2.67
CA ALA A 19 2.45 9.01 -3.31
C ALA A 19 2.20 7.51 -3.17
N VAL A 20 1.88 7.06 -1.97
CA VAL A 20 1.60 5.65 -1.70
C VAL A 20 0.33 5.21 -2.44
N ARG A 21 -0.72 6.02 -2.37
CA ARG A 21 -1.97 5.69 -3.06
C ARG A 21 -1.76 5.56 -4.56
N GLY A 22 -1.07 6.52 -5.16
CA GLY A 22 -0.79 6.48 -6.59
C GLY A 22 0.01 5.26 -7.00
N ARG A 23 1.01 4.88 -6.19
CA ARG A 23 1.79 3.68 -6.46
C ARG A 23 0.93 2.42 -6.39
N LEU A 24 0.09 2.31 -5.36
CA LEU A 24 -0.76 1.15 -5.19
C LEU A 24 -1.81 1.05 -6.30
N GLU A 25 -2.36 2.18 -6.74
CA GLU A 25 -3.33 2.18 -7.84
C GLU A 25 -2.72 1.70 -9.16
N LYS A 26 -1.42 1.87 -9.32
CA LYS A 26 -0.71 1.41 -10.52
C LYS A 26 -0.25 -0.04 -10.43
N THR A 27 -0.41 -0.67 -9.29
CA THR A 27 0.02 -2.05 -9.10
C THR A 27 -1.08 -2.99 -9.59
N PRO A 28 -0.81 -3.85 -10.59
CA PRO A 28 -1.82 -4.80 -11.06
C PRO A 28 -2.28 -5.72 -9.95
N GLY A 29 -3.58 -5.95 -9.87
CA GLY A 29 -4.15 -6.84 -8.87
C GLY A 29 -4.42 -6.18 -7.53
N VAL A 30 -4.22 -4.86 -7.42
CA VAL A 30 -4.48 -4.12 -6.18
C VAL A 30 -5.61 -3.12 -6.40
N GLN A 31 -6.56 -3.12 -5.47
CA GLN A 31 -7.63 -2.12 -5.43
C GLN A 31 -7.53 -1.37 -4.11
N VAL A 32 -7.29 -0.08 -4.18
CA VAL A 32 -7.13 0.76 -2.99
C VAL A 32 -8.51 1.07 -2.42
N GLU A 33 -8.70 0.79 -1.13
CA GLU A 33 -9.92 1.18 -0.42
C GLU A 33 -9.74 2.47 0.34
N ASP A 34 -8.64 2.59 1.11
CA ASP A 34 -8.39 3.76 1.91
C ASP A 34 -6.90 3.85 2.21
N VAL A 35 -6.34 5.05 2.14
CA VAL A 35 -4.96 5.31 2.51
C VAL A 35 -4.95 6.52 3.43
N GLN A 36 -4.33 6.36 4.59
CA GLN A 36 -4.19 7.40 5.59
C GLN A 36 -2.74 7.51 6.00
N ILE A 37 -2.41 8.57 6.74
CA ILE A 37 -1.07 8.69 7.31
C ILE A 37 -0.87 7.52 8.27
N GLY A 38 0.11 6.68 7.95
CA GLY A 38 0.46 5.54 8.78
C GLY A 38 -0.27 4.25 8.47
N SER A 39 -1.25 4.24 7.56
CA SER A 39 -1.93 2.99 7.22
C SER A 39 -2.53 3.02 5.82
N ALA A 40 -2.73 1.82 5.27
CA ALA A 40 -3.38 1.65 3.98
C ALA A 40 -4.24 0.39 4.01
N ARG A 41 -5.49 0.51 3.57
CA ARG A 41 -6.38 -0.62 3.45
C ARG A 41 -6.66 -0.85 1.97
N ILE A 42 -6.36 -2.05 1.51
CA ILE A 42 -6.49 -2.42 0.11
C ILE A 42 -7.14 -3.79 -0.02
N GLN A 43 -7.57 -4.08 -1.24
CA GLN A 43 -7.88 -5.45 -1.65
C GLN A 43 -6.87 -5.85 -2.72
N HIS A 44 -6.45 -7.11 -2.69
CA HIS A 44 -5.52 -7.60 -3.68
C HIS A 44 -5.89 -8.99 -4.15
N ASP A 45 -5.50 -9.31 -5.39
CA ASP A 45 -5.58 -10.65 -5.92
C ASP A 45 -4.23 -11.31 -5.69
N PRO A 46 -4.14 -12.32 -4.81
CA PRO A 46 -2.85 -12.95 -4.50
C PRO A 46 -2.17 -13.58 -5.71
N ALA A 47 -2.93 -13.89 -6.77
CA ALA A 47 -2.37 -14.44 -7.99
C ALA A 47 -1.65 -13.37 -8.82
N LEU A 48 -2.01 -12.09 -8.66
CA LEU A 48 -1.42 -11.00 -9.41
C LEU A 48 -0.48 -10.16 -8.58
N ALA A 49 -0.80 -9.96 -7.30
CA ALA A 49 0.01 -9.11 -6.41
C ALA A 49 0.05 -9.76 -5.03
N THR A 50 1.22 -10.17 -4.60
CA THR A 50 1.39 -10.72 -3.26
C THR A 50 1.59 -9.61 -2.24
N VAL A 51 1.41 -9.93 -0.95
CA VAL A 51 1.67 -8.99 0.13
C VAL A 51 3.11 -8.47 0.04
N ASP A 52 4.07 -9.35 -0.23
CA ASP A 52 5.49 -8.96 -0.35
C ASP A 52 5.69 -7.94 -1.47
N GLN A 53 5.03 -8.15 -2.62
CA GLN A 53 5.14 -7.22 -3.75
C GLN A 53 4.56 -5.86 -3.40
N ILE A 54 3.46 -5.84 -2.66
CA ILE A 54 2.83 -4.59 -2.24
C ILE A 54 3.71 -3.85 -1.26
N GLU A 55 4.28 -4.55 -0.28
CA GLU A 55 5.22 -3.95 0.66
C GLU A 55 6.44 -3.39 -0.06
N GLU A 56 6.94 -4.11 -1.05
CA GLU A 56 8.09 -3.65 -1.84
C GLU A 56 7.74 -2.39 -2.65
N ALA A 57 6.55 -2.34 -3.22
CA ALA A 57 6.09 -1.15 -3.94
C ALA A 57 6.05 0.07 -3.04
N ILE A 58 5.60 -0.11 -1.80
CA ILE A 58 5.56 0.98 -0.82
C ILE A 58 6.99 1.37 -0.42
N ALA A 59 7.87 0.39 -0.27
CA ALA A 59 9.27 0.65 0.06
C ALA A 59 9.98 1.45 -1.05
N ASP A 60 9.60 1.22 -2.31
CA ASP A 60 10.16 1.98 -3.43
C ASP A 60 9.82 3.47 -3.34
N GLU A 61 8.76 3.83 -2.64
CA GLU A 61 8.39 5.23 -2.42
C GLU A 61 9.07 5.82 -1.18
N GLY A 62 9.91 5.05 -0.51
CA GLY A 62 10.69 5.53 0.63
C GLY A 62 10.07 5.26 1.99
N TYR A 63 9.07 4.40 2.07
CA TYR A 63 8.39 4.09 3.32
C TYR A 63 8.56 2.62 3.67
N THR A 64 8.24 2.26 4.91
CA THR A 64 8.25 0.87 5.37
C THR A 64 6.82 0.44 5.66
N ALA A 65 6.37 -0.65 5.04
CA ALA A 65 5.03 -1.17 5.25
C ALA A 65 5.09 -2.61 5.74
N PHE A 66 4.16 -2.94 6.62
CA PHE A 66 3.99 -4.31 7.07
C PHE A 66 2.51 -4.55 7.40
N VAL A 67 2.10 -5.81 7.34
CA VAL A 67 0.71 -6.17 7.62
C VAL A 67 0.39 -5.86 9.07
N ALA A 68 -0.72 -5.16 9.24
CA ALA A 68 -1.17 -4.77 10.58
C ALA A 68 -1.75 -5.97 11.34
#